data_9eff4f20c70004f743b54d7f148c5294
#
_entry.id   9eff4f20c70004f743b54d7f148c5294
#
_cell.length_a   1.000
_cell.length_b   1.000
_cell.length_c   1.000
_cell.angle_alpha   90.00
_cell.angle_beta   90.00
_cell.angle_gamma   90.00
#
_symmetry.space_group_name_H-M   'P 1'
#
loop_
_entity.id
_entity.type
_entity.pdbx_description
1 polymer ?
#
loop_
_entity_poly.entity_id
_entity_poly.type
_entity_poly.pdbx_seq_one_letter_code
_entity_poly.pdbx_strand_id
1 'polypeptide(L)'
;MALDEKDLSNVSEAIQKKFDEFKTVNDKRIDAVDQEKSKLAGQVEGLNEKLSEFETFKKEIETELLALKRPGSSASNKDVEAHKTAYGQFLRKGRDDGLGELQSKALSIGVDADGGYAVPEEIDKTILDLQRNISPMRAVCNQITVGTPDYKKLVNLGGTGSGWVGETAARPATNTPALAQIAAVMGEIYANPQATQASLDDLFFNVESWLAGEVAREFNEKEGSAFLSGDGTNKPKGILAYTLAATADASRAFGTIEKIHSGTAGDFDADDLVKMIYTLKAAYRKASQFMMPTLTLFKVRTLKDLEGNYMWRPGLEAGQPSTLLGYGIAENEDMPAIASAANAVIFGDFKSAYTIVDRFGVRVLRDPYTNKPNVGFYTTKRVGGMLVDSQAVKVLTLSV
;
A
#
# COMPACT_ATOMS: atom_id res chain seq x y z
N MET A 1 38.22 66.90 -6.22
CA MET A 1 36.92 66.96 -5.49
C MET A 1 37.23 66.62 -4.06
N ALA A 2 37.30 67.63 -3.18
CA ALA A 2 37.43 67.43 -1.75
C ALA A 2 36.02 67.04 -1.25
N LEU A 3 35.91 65.89 -0.59
CA LEU A 3 34.68 65.48 0.11
C LEU A 3 34.46 66.48 1.24
N ASP A 4 33.30 67.12 1.27
CA ASP A 4 32.92 68.09 2.27
C ASP A 4 32.82 67.41 3.66
N GLU A 5 33.40 68.02 4.72
CA GLU A 5 33.36 67.46 6.06
C GLU A 5 31.95 67.16 6.56
N LYS A 6 30.96 67.85 6.03
CA LYS A 6 29.53 67.59 6.30
C LYS A 6 29.03 66.30 5.70
N ASP A 7 29.50 65.86 4.53
CA ASP A 7 29.10 64.61 3.89
C ASP A 7 29.72 63.41 4.65
N LEU A 8 30.95 63.56 5.15
CA LEU A 8 31.59 62.54 6.01
C LEU A 8 30.87 62.37 7.36
N SER A 9 30.40 63.46 7.95
CA SER A 9 29.61 63.45 9.19
C SER A 9 28.26 62.76 9.00
N ASN A 10 27.54 63.08 7.92
CA ASN A 10 26.24 62.49 7.56
C ASN A 10 26.33 60.99 7.26
N VAL A 11 27.40 60.56 6.59
CA VAL A 11 27.68 59.11 6.32
C VAL A 11 28.05 58.37 7.61
N SER A 12 28.81 59.00 8.53
CA SER A 12 29.14 58.44 9.83
C SER A 12 27.90 58.23 10.69
N GLU A 13 27.00 59.26 10.77
CA GLU A 13 25.73 59.16 11.51
C GLU A 13 24.79 58.09 10.91
N ALA A 14 24.73 58.00 9.57
CA ALA A 14 23.93 56.99 8.89
C ALA A 14 24.43 55.56 9.16
N ILE A 15 25.74 55.38 9.19
CA ILE A 15 26.39 54.09 9.53
C ILE A 15 26.11 53.75 11.01
N GLN A 16 26.24 54.74 11.90
CA GLN A 16 26.00 54.54 13.34
C GLN A 16 24.53 54.17 13.62
N LYS A 17 23.57 54.81 12.95
CA LYS A 17 22.17 54.50 13.05
C LYS A 17 21.84 53.08 12.53
N LYS A 18 22.45 52.70 11.41
CA LYS A 18 22.32 51.34 10.85
C LYS A 18 22.94 50.28 11.75
N PHE A 19 24.04 50.57 12.42
CA PHE A 19 24.68 49.70 13.37
C PHE A 19 23.83 49.50 14.64
N ASP A 20 23.21 50.59 15.16
CA ASP A 20 22.29 50.52 16.32
C ASP A 20 20.99 49.77 15.97
N GLU A 21 20.45 49.98 14.76
CA GLU A 21 19.31 49.20 14.25
C GLU A 21 19.70 47.69 14.13
N PHE A 22 20.88 47.39 13.62
CA PHE A 22 21.37 45.99 13.53
C PHE A 22 21.59 45.35 14.90
N LYS A 23 22.16 46.10 15.84
CA LYS A 23 22.34 45.66 17.21
C LYS A 23 21.03 45.36 17.92
N THR A 24 20.06 46.25 17.83
CA THR A 24 18.71 46.04 18.41
C THR A 24 17.96 44.87 17.82
N VAL A 25 18.12 44.61 16.50
CA VAL A 25 17.51 43.44 15.83
C VAL A 25 18.20 42.17 16.28
N ASN A 26 19.53 42.20 16.42
CA ASN A 26 20.31 41.04 16.83
C ASN A 26 20.09 40.67 18.28
N ASP A 27 20.01 41.68 19.18
CA ASP A 27 19.67 41.47 20.61
C ASP A 27 18.30 40.83 20.76
N LYS A 28 17.28 41.30 20.02
CA LYS A 28 15.96 40.67 20.00
C LYS A 28 15.97 39.24 19.50
N ARG A 29 16.84 38.91 18.55
CA ARG A 29 16.97 37.53 18.06
C ARG A 29 17.64 36.63 19.08
N ILE A 30 18.63 37.14 19.80
CA ILE A 30 19.31 36.43 20.88
C ILE A 30 18.32 36.16 22.03
N ASP A 31 17.56 37.16 22.44
CA ASP A 31 16.51 37.01 23.47
C ASP A 31 15.46 35.96 23.07
N ALA A 32 15.03 35.96 21.81
CA ALA A 32 14.09 34.97 21.31
C ALA A 32 14.68 33.53 21.34
N VAL A 33 15.94 33.38 20.95
CA VAL A 33 16.65 32.08 21.01
C VAL A 33 16.81 31.60 22.46
N ASP A 34 17.12 32.51 23.38
CA ASP A 34 17.25 32.17 24.81
C ASP A 34 15.91 31.78 25.43
N GLN A 35 14.82 32.44 25.02
CA GLN A 35 13.47 32.01 25.40
C GLN A 35 13.06 30.63 24.85
N GLU A 36 13.38 30.35 23.58
CA GLU A 36 13.14 29.03 22.99
C GLU A 36 13.98 27.96 23.67
N LYS A 37 15.26 28.25 23.95
CA LYS A 37 16.15 27.36 24.69
C LYS A 37 15.62 27.04 26.09
N SER A 38 15.12 28.04 26.80
CA SER A 38 14.52 27.83 28.12
C SER A 38 13.24 26.97 28.04
N LYS A 39 12.39 27.19 27.02
CA LYS A 39 11.20 26.36 26.74
C LYS A 39 11.60 24.91 26.44
N LEU A 40 12.60 24.73 25.62
CA LEU A 40 13.10 23.40 25.24
C LEU A 40 13.67 22.67 26.46
N ALA A 41 14.42 23.38 27.32
CA ALA A 41 14.94 22.80 28.56
C ALA A 41 13.82 22.31 29.48
N GLY A 42 12.75 23.10 29.65
CA GLY A 42 11.57 22.67 30.41
C GLY A 42 10.82 21.48 29.79
N GLN A 43 10.78 21.38 28.47
CA GLN A 43 10.21 20.22 27.78
C GLN A 43 11.06 18.97 27.96
N VAL A 44 12.36 19.08 27.93
CA VAL A 44 13.31 17.97 28.18
C VAL A 44 13.19 17.50 29.63
N GLU A 45 13.06 18.40 30.57
CA GLU A 45 12.87 18.07 31.99
C GLU A 45 11.55 17.34 32.23
N GLY A 46 10.45 17.81 31.65
CA GLY A 46 9.16 17.11 31.68
C GLY A 46 9.15 15.76 30.94
N LEU A 47 9.98 15.61 29.91
CA LEU A 47 10.16 14.32 29.24
C LEU A 47 10.93 13.34 30.13
N ASN A 48 11.96 13.80 30.83
CA ASN A 48 12.74 12.99 31.77
C ASN A 48 11.91 12.54 32.98
N GLU A 49 11.03 13.37 33.48
CA GLU A 49 10.07 12.98 34.52
C GLU A 49 9.14 11.85 34.05
N LYS A 50 8.55 12.01 32.87
CA LYS A 50 7.69 10.96 32.27
C LYS A 50 8.46 9.67 31.99
N LEU A 51 9.72 9.77 31.63
CA LEU A 51 10.59 8.61 31.39
C LEU A 51 10.86 7.87 32.71
N SER A 52 11.08 8.60 33.81
CA SER A 52 11.25 8.00 35.13
C SER A 52 9.96 7.37 35.68
N GLU A 53 8.81 7.99 35.40
CA GLU A 53 7.48 7.39 35.71
C GLU A 53 7.24 6.12 34.91
N PHE A 54 7.64 6.11 33.63
CA PHE A 54 7.52 4.93 32.78
C PHE A 54 8.46 3.81 33.22
N GLU A 55 9.67 4.12 33.67
CA GLU A 55 10.59 3.11 34.24
C GLU A 55 10.07 2.52 35.55
N THR A 56 9.43 3.32 36.42
CA THR A 56 8.80 2.82 37.65
C THR A 56 7.59 1.95 37.31
N PHE A 57 6.75 2.36 36.38
CA PHE A 57 5.60 1.57 35.91
C PHE A 57 6.04 0.25 35.24
N LYS A 58 7.13 0.27 34.47
CA LYS A 58 7.72 -0.95 33.90
C LYS A 58 8.19 -1.91 35.00
N LYS A 59 8.84 -1.42 36.06
CA LYS A 59 9.26 -2.24 37.21
C LYS A 59 8.07 -2.82 37.97
N GLU A 60 7.00 -2.06 38.12
CA GLU A 60 5.76 -2.53 38.74
C GLU A 60 5.13 -3.66 37.91
N ILE A 61 5.03 -3.48 36.56
CA ILE A 61 4.56 -4.54 35.68
C ILE A 61 5.47 -5.77 35.70
N GLU A 62 6.80 -5.58 35.70
CA GLU A 62 7.73 -6.70 35.80
C GLU A 62 7.60 -7.45 37.13
N THR A 63 7.37 -6.76 38.25
CA THR A 63 7.11 -7.39 39.56
C THR A 63 5.74 -8.07 39.63
N GLU A 64 4.70 -7.49 39.03
CA GLU A 64 3.39 -8.16 38.90
C GLU A 64 3.47 -9.35 37.93
N LEU A 65 4.20 -9.25 36.82
CA LEU A 65 4.42 -10.36 35.89
C LEU A 65 5.25 -11.48 36.53
N LEU A 66 6.22 -11.17 37.40
CA LEU A 66 6.95 -12.15 38.21
C LEU A 66 6.07 -12.75 39.31
N ALA A 67 5.12 -11.99 39.86
CA ALA A 67 4.13 -12.47 40.80
C ALA A 67 3.06 -13.36 40.11
N LEU A 68 2.69 -13.02 38.85
CA LEU A 68 1.82 -13.82 37.98
C LEU A 68 2.54 -15.02 37.34
N LYS A 69 3.86 -14.95 37.14
CA LYS A 69 4.72 -16.10 36.85
C LYS A 69 5.02 -16.89 38.11
N ARG A 70 4.00 -17.24 38.87
CA ARG A 70 4.04 -18.48 39.63
C ARG A 70 4.20 -19.59 38.61
N PRO A 71 5.20 -20.48 38.73
CA PRO A 71 5.32 -21.58 37.81
C PRO A 71 4.01 -22.36 37.88
N GLY A 72 3.28 -22.37 36.79
CA GLY A 72 2.29 -23.38 36.54
C GLY A 72 2.99 -24.72 36.83
N SER A 73 2.57 -25.44 37.82
CA SER A 73 3.15 -26.62 38.33
C SER A 73 3.51 -27.59 37.20
N SER A 74 4.76 -27.64 36.80
CA SER A 74 5.30 -28.95 36.57
C SER A 74 5.21 -29.59 37.94
N ALA A 75 4.29 -30.57 38.14
CA ALA A 75 4.22 -31.37 39.31
C ALA A 75 5.65 -31.85 39.55
N SER A 76 6.29 -31.34 40.61
CA SER A 76 7.68 -31.67 40.84
C SER A 76 7.64 -33.18 41.15
N ASN A 77 8.64 -33.93 40.74
CA ASN A 77 8.74 -35.35 41.05
C ASN A 77 8.51 -35.64 42.56
N LYS A 78 8.71 -34.62 43.41
CA LYS A 78 8.42 -34.65 44.87
C LYS A 78 6.94 -34.72 45.20
N ASP A 79 6.05 -34.05 44.42
CA ASP A 79 4.61 -34.08 44.71
C ASP A 79 4.00 -35.43 44.28
N VAL A 80 4.51 -36.00 43.18
CA VAL A 80 4.12 -37.37 42.74
C VAL A 80 4.59 -38.44 43.72
N GLU A 81 5.80 -38.31 44.28
CA GLU A 81 6.30 -39.23 45.32
C GLU A 81 5.56 -39.05 46.63
N ALA A 82 5.23 -37.80 47.01
CA ALA A 82 4.41 -37.53 48.19
C ALA A 82 3.00 -38.14 48.06
N HIS A 83 2.36 -38.02 46.90
CA HIS A 83 1.07 -38.64 46.59
C HIS A 83 1.14 -40.17 46.65
N LYS A 84 2.15 -40.82 46.04
CA LYS A 84 2.36 -42.27 46.10
C LYS A 84 2.57 -42.75 47.52
N THR A 85 3.29 -41.99 48.35
CA THR A 85 3.55 -42.31 49.72
C THR A 85 2.28 -42.18 50.60
N ALA A 86 1.52 -41.10 50.43
CA ALA A 86 0.25 -40.87 51.14
C ALA A 86 -0.81 -41.92 50.76
N TYR A 87 -0.90 -42.25 49.46
CA TYR A 87 -1.80 -43.27 48.95
C TYR A 87 -1.43 -44.70 49.47
N GLY A 88 -0.14 -44.97 49.51
CA GLY A 88 0.35 -46.24 50.11
C GLY A 88 0.07 -46.32 51.62
N GLN A 89 0.06 -45.22 52.36
CA GLN A 89 -0.32 -45.18 53.80
C GLN A 89 -1.83 -45.29 54.00
N PHE A 90 -2.63 -44.66 53.10
CA PHE A 90 -4.08 -44.82 53.08
C PHE A 90 -4.51 -46.30 52.91
N LEU A 91 -3.92 -46.98 51.90
CA LEU A 91 -4.20 -48.38 51.64
C LEU A 91 -3.79 -49.33 52.82
N ARG A 92 -2.73 -48.97 53.56
CA ARG A 92 -2.21 -49.83 54.66
C ARG A 92 -2.84 -49.53 56.01
N LYS A 93 -3.24 -48.27 56.28
CA LYS A 93 -3.66 -47.78 57.63
C LYS A 93 -5.02 -47.10 57.66
N GLY A 94 -5.67 -46.89 56.52
CA GLY A 94 -6.99 -46.22 56.44
C GLY A 94 -6.99 -44.74 56.86
N ARG A 95 -5.83 -44.08 56.93
CA ARG A 95 -5.74 -42.65 57.30
C ARG A 95 -5.69 -41.76 56.07
N ASP A 96 -6.59 -40.78 56.04
CA ASP A 96 -6.73 -39.82 54.98
C ASP A 96 -5.95 -38.52 55.33
N ASP A 97 -4.62 -38.66 55.49
CA ASP A 97 -3.75 -37.53 55.84
C ASP A 97 -3.46 -36.65 54.60
N GLY A 98 -4.38 -35.79 54.21
CA GLY A 98 -4.20 -34.84 53.13
C GLY A 98 -4.22 -35.44 51.70
N LEU A 99 -4.73 -36.66 51.52
CA LEU A 99 -4.79 -37.35 50.21
C LEU A 99 -5.68 -36.61 49.24
N GLY A 100 -6.77 -35.95 49.69
CA GLY A 100 -7.66 -35.18 48.85
C GLY A 100 -6.99 -33.92 48.23
N GLU A 101 -6.11 -33.26 48.99
CA GLU A 101 -5.34 -32.12 48.48
C GLU A 101 -4.24 -32.56 47.50
N LEU A 102 -3.63 -33.71 47.74
CA LEU A 102 -2.62 -34.31 46.87
C LEU A 102 -3.25 -34.93 45.62
N GLN A 103 -4.47 -35.44 45.69
CA GLN A 103 -5.24 -35.91 44.53
C GLN A 103 -5.63 -34.76 43.59
N SER A 104 -6.05 -33.62 44.13
CA SER A 104 -6.35 -32.43 43.29
C SER A 104 -5.11 -31.88 42.60
N LYS A 105 -3.91 -32.08 43.13
CA LYS A 105 -2.63 -31.72 42.52
C LYS A 105 -2.08 -32.78 41.56
N ALA A 106 -2.51 -34.04 41.71
CA ALA A 106 -2.03 -35.17 40.91
C ALA A 106 -2.89 -35.46 39.67
N LEU A 107 -4.00 -34.74 39.47
CA LEU A 107 -4.77 -34.77 38.23
C LEU A 107 -3.86 -34.40 37.07
N SER A 108 -3.60 -35.35 36.18
CA SER A 108 -2.66 -35.21 35.08
C SER A 108 -3.30 -34.39 33.96
N ILE A 109 -2.69 -33.28 33.59
CA ILE A 109 -3.10 -32.44 32.48
C ILE A 109 -2.84 -33.11 31.11
N GLY A 110 -1.98 -34.12 31.09
CA GLY A 110 -1.56 -34.83 29.88
C GLY A 110 -2.42 -36.01 29.43
N VAL A 111 -3.44 -36.40 30.20
CA VAL A 111 -4.33 -37.54 29.88
C VAL A 111 -5.77 -37.10 30.04
N ASP A 112 -6.54 -37.12 28.95
CA ASP A 112 -7.93 -36.65 28.90
C ASP A 112 -8.84 -37.33 29.95
N ALA A 113 -8.66 -38.63 30.16
CA ALA A 113 -9.42 -39.42 31.15
C ALA A 113 -9.09 -39.07 32.62
N ASP A 114 -7.91 -38.51 32.90
CA ASP A 114 -7.42 -38.16 34.23
C ASP A 114 -7.62 -36.69 34.59
N GLY A 115 -8.45 -35.98 33.87
CA GLY A 115 -8.78 -34.55 34.09
C GLY A 115 -8.31 -33.60 33.02
N GLY A 116 -7.75 -34.11 31.91
CA GLY A 116 -7.36 -33.29 30.74
C GLY A 116 -8.52 -32.51 30.13
N TYR A 117 -9.75 -33.07 30.18
CA TYR A 117 -10.97 -32.38 29.74
C TYR A 117 -11.37 -31.17 30.61
N ALA A 118 -10.84 -31.07 31.85
CA ALA A 118 -11.13 -29.94 32.74
C ALA A 118 -10.19 -28.74 32.51
N VAL A 119 -9.15 -28.91 31.70
CA VAL A 119 -8.23 -27.83 31.32
C VAL A 119 -8.85 -27.07 30.14
N PRO A 120 -9.24 -25.83 30.32
CA PRO A 120 -9.72 -25.05 29.19
C PRO A 120 -8.60 -24.93 28.15
N GLU A 121 -8.86 -25.34 26.93
CA GLU A 121 -7.97 -25.07 25.81
C GLU A 121 -7.84 -23.53 25.62
N GLU A 122 -6.64 -23.01 25.75
CA GLU A 122 -6.36 -21.64 25.35
C GLU A 122 -6.36 -21.59 23.82
N ILE A 123 -7.53 -21.31 23.25
CA ILE A 123 -7.65 -21.05 21.82
C ILE A 123 -7.17 -19.62 21.58
N ASP A 124 -6.14 -19.46 20.77
CA ASP A 124 -5.75 -18.15 20.27
C ASP A 124 -6.92 -17.57 19.46
N LYS A 125 -7.49 -16.49 19.97
CA LYS A 125 -8.62 -15.79 19.34
C LYS A 125 -8.20 -14.96 18.14
N THR A 126 -6.90 -14.93 17.85
CA THR A 126 -6.35 -14.19 16.72
C THR A 126 -6.43 -15.04 15.45
N ILE A 127 -7.23 -14.61 14.48
CA ILE A 127 -7.26 -15.25 13.17
C ILE A 127 -6.02 -14.79 12.41
N LEU A 128 -5.14 -15.74 12.08
CA LEU A 128 -3.97 -15.47 11.25
C LEU A 128 -4.38 -15.33 9.78
N ASP A 129 -4.33 -14.11 9.30
CA ASP A 129 -4.61 -13.83 7.89
C ASP A 129 -3.38 -14.10 7.02
N LEU A 130 -3.54 -14.94 6.01
CA LEU A 130 -2.50 -15.12 4.99
C LEU A 130 -2.40 -13.86 4.13
N GLN A 131 -1.16 -13.46 3.86
CA GLN A 131 -0.91 -12.34 2.96
C GLN A 131 -1.37 -12.67 1.54
N ARG A 132 -2.17 -11.80 0.94
CA ARG A 132 -2.62 -11.91 -0.45
C ARG A 132 -1.97 -10.83 -1.30
N ASN A 133 -1.81 -11.11 -2.57
CA ASN A 133 -1.32 -10.12 -3.52
C ASN A 133 -2.36 -9.00 -3.71
N ILE A 134 -1.98 -7.78 -3.31
CA ILE A 134 -2.84 -6.61 -3.49
C ILE A 134 -2.34 -5.84 -4.71
N SER A 135 -3.22 -5.66 -5.69
CA SER A 135 -2.89 -4.90 -6.89
C SER A 135 -2.60 -3.43 -6.57
N PRO A 136 -1.48 -2.86 -7.03
CA PRO A 136 -1.14 -1.47 -6.80
C PRO A 136 -1.97 -0.49 -7.63
N MET A 137 -2.86 -0.95 -8.50
CA MET A 137 -3.60 -0.12 -9.46
C MET A 137 -4.32 1.05 -8.81
N ARG A 138 -4.96 0.84 -7.64
CA ARG A 138 -5.62 1.92 -6.90
C ARG A 138 -4.64 2.96 -6.35
N ALA A 139 -3.44 2.57 -5.98
CA ALA A 139 -2.42 3.48 -5.47
C ALA A 139 -1.79 4.35 -6.56
N VAL A 140 -1.64 3.80 -7.77
CA VAL A 140 -0.93 4.47 -8.87
C VAL A 140 -1.84 5.21 -9.84
N CYS A 141 -3.11 4.79 -10.00
CA CYS A 141 -4.08 5.42 -10.91
C CYS A 141 -4.88 6.53 -10.24
N ASN A 142 -5.53 7.36 -11.04
CA ASN A 142 -6.46 8.37 -10.56
C ASN A 142 -7.78 7.73 -10.14
N GLN A 143 -8.35 8.19 -9.01
CA GLN A 143 -9.61 7.68 -8.48
C GLN A 143 -10.64 8.80 -8.39
N ILE A 144 -11.87 8.53 -8.84
CA ILE A 144 -12.99 9.47 -8.81
C ILE A 144 -14.23 8.75 -8.29
N THR A 145 -14.96 9.37 -7.37
CA THR A 145 -16.25 8.87 -6.89
C THR A 145 -17.37 9.62 -7.56
N VAL A 146 -18.32 8.88 -8.13
CA VAL A 146 -19.49 9.46 -8.87
C VAL A 146 -20.81 8.97 -8.30
N GLY A 147 -21.81 9.86 -8.34
CA GLY A 147 -23.19 9.52 -7.93
C GLY A 147 -24.06 8.97 -9.07
N THR A 148 -23.65 9.16 -10.32
CA THR A 148 -24.41 8.76 -11.52
C THR A 148 -23.98 7.39 -12.02
N PRO A 149 -24.88 6.65 -12.73
CA PRO A 149 -24.53 5.36 -13.30
C PRO A 149 -23.49 5.45 -14.42
N ASP A 150 -23.49 6.54 -15.17
CA ASP A 150 -22.60 6.77 -16.30
C ASP A 150 -21.66 7.93 -16.01
N TYR A 151 -20.37 7.71 -16.20
CA TYR A 151 -19.38 8.76 -16.16
C TYR A 151 -18.71 8.92 -17.52
N LYS A 152 -18.77 10.14 -18.05
CA LYS A 152 -18.19 10.50 -19.35
C LYS A 152 -17.29 11.70 -19.18
N LYS A 153 -16.15 11.66 -19.85
CA LYS A 153 -15.15 12.75 -19.85
C LYS A 153 -14.85 13.19 -21.27
N LEU A 154 -14.84 14.51 -21.48
CA LEU A 154 -14.38 15.09 -22.74
C LEU A 154 -12.86 15.27 -22.70
N VAL A 155 -12.20 14.84 -23.74
CA VAL A 155 -10.75 14.98 -23.91
C VAL A 155 -10.49 15.76 -25.20
N ASN A 156 -9.64 16.77 -25.09
CA ASN A 156 -9.20 17.54 -26.25
C ASN A 156 -8.08 16.80 -26.98
N LEU A 157 -8.32 16.44 -28.23
CA LEU A 157 -7.34 15.75 -29.08
C LEU A 157 -6.35 16.72 -29.74
N GLY A 158 -6.52 18.03 -29.54
CA GLY A 158 -5.73 19.04 -30.23
C GLY A 158 -6.11 19.17 -31.71
N GLY A 159 -5.14 19.45 -32.55
CA GLY A 159 -5.34 19.55 -33.99
C GLY A 159 -5.47 20.99 -34.51
N THR A 160 -5.37 22.00 -33.63
CA THR A 160 -5.29 23.40 -34.08
C THR A 160 -3.96 23.65 -34.76
N GLY A 161 -3.99 23.98 -36.03
CA GLY A 161 -2.81 24.43 -36.77
C GLY A 161 -2.45 25.88 -36.47
N SER A 162 -1.17 26.19 -36.43
CA SER A 162 -0.67 27.57 -36.36
C SER A 162 0.48 27.74 -37.34
N GLY A 163 0.68 28.94 -37.86
CA GLY A 163 1.76 29.26 -38.80
C GLY A 163 2.32 30.66 -38.58
N TRP A 164 3.58 30.84 -38.94
CA TRP A 164 4.21 32.14 -38.99
C TRP A 164 3.87 32.81 -40.31
N VAL A 165 3.52 34.07 -40.27
CA VAL A 165 3.05 34.81 -41.43
C VAL A 165 3.76 36.17 -41.47
N GLY A 166 4.22 36.58 -42.65
CA GLY A 166 4.73 37.91 -42.89
C GLY A 166 3.62 38.95 -42.86
N GLU A 167 3.99 40.25 -42.78
CA GLU A 167 3.07 41.36 -42.59
C GLU A 167 1.97 41.42 -43.67
N THR A 168 2.31 41.14 -44.91
CA THR A 168 1.43 41.25 -46.10
C THR A 168 0.93 39.90 -46.63
N ALA A 169 1.34 38.78 -46.01
CA ALA A 169 0.99 37.46 -46.50
C ALA A 169 -0.44 37.03 -46.08
N ALA A 170 -1.08 36.21 -46.91
CA ALA A 170 -2.41 35.68 -46.65
C ALA A 170 -2.39 34.76 -45.40
N ARG A 171 -3.45 34.83 -44.62
CA ARG A 171 -3.65 34.01 -43.41
C ARG A 171 -4.73 32.96 -43.69
N PRO A 172 -4.35 31.74 -44.15
CA PRO A 172 -5.33 30.70 -44.41
C PRO A 172 -5.99 30.21 -43.11
N ALA A 173 -7.22 29.72 -43.24
CA ALA A 173 -7.92 29.10 -42.12
C ALA A 173 -7.13 27.90 -41.61
N THR A 174 -7.03 27.76 -40.29
CA THR A 174 -6.39 26.63 -39.63
C THR A 174 -7.43 25.65 -39.10
N ASN A 175 -7.01 24.41 -38.88
CA ASN A 175 -7.90 23.36 -38.35
C ASN A 175 -8.45 23.71 -36.95
N THR A 176 -9.71 23.34 -36.70
CA THR A 176 -10.36 23.46 -35.41
C THR A 176 -9.97 22.26 -34.53
N PRO A 177 -9.76 22.42 -33.21
CA PRO A 177 -9.44 21.31 -32.32
C PRO A 177 -10.59 20.30 -32.26
N ALA A 178 -10.25 19.00 -32.21
CA ALA A 178 -11.21 17.92 -32.09
C ALA A 178 -11.38 17.51 -30.60
N LEU A 179 -12.62 17.22 -30.22
CA LEU A 179 -12.96 16.69 -28.91
C LEU A 179 -13.39 15.25 -29.03
N ALA A 180 -12.88 14.39 -28.15
CA ALA A 180 -13.36 13.02 -27.98
C ALA A 180 -14.09 12.88 -26.65
N GLN A 181 -15.14 12.08 -26.65
CA GLN A 181 -15.84 11.68 -25.43
C GLN A 181 -15.45 10.26 -25.04
N ILE A 182 -14.99 10.06 -23.81
CA ILE A 182 -14.67 8.77 -23.24
C ILE A 182 -15.70 8.44 -22.19
N ALA A 183 -16.18 7.21 -22.17
CA ALA A 183 -17.09 6.69 -21.15
C ALA A 183 -16.40 5.63 -20.30
N ALA A 184 -16.61 5.68 -18.99
CA ALA A 184 -16.14 4.63 -18.10
C ALA A 184 -17.02 3.39 -18.28
N VAL A 185 -16.39 2.23 -18.45
CA VAL A 185 -17.09 0.94 -18.44
C VAL A 185 -17.29 0.53 -16.98
N MET A 186 -18.54 0.55 -16.54
CA MET A 186 -18.92 0.19 -15.17
C MET A 186 -19.23 -1.30 -15.07
N GLY A 187 -18.71 -1.93 -14.01
CA GLY A 187 -19.02 -3.29 -13.63
C GLY A 187 -19.60 -3.36 -12.22
N GLU A 188 -20.35 -4.42 -11.92
CA GLU A 188 -20.82 -4.72 -10.58
C GLU A 188 -20.14 -6.00 -10.09
N ILE A 189 -19.44 -5.90 -8.98
CA ILE A 189 -18.85 -7.03 -8.28
C ILE A 189 -19.75 -7.39 -7.10
N TYR A 190 -19.97 -8.67 -6.86
CA TYR A 190 -20.78 -9.16 -5.75
C TYR A 190 -20.10 -10.31 -5.02
N ALA A 191 -20.43 -10.45 -3.75
CA ALA A 191 -20.14 -11.63 -2.95
C ALA A 191 -21.37 -11.93 -2.07
N ASN A 192 -21.65 -13.21 -1.85
CA ASN A 192 -22.76 -13.64 -1.01
C ASN A 192 -22.32 -14.78 -0.08
N PRO A 193 -21.39 -14.51 0.87
CA PRO A 193 -21.04 -15.49 1.87
C PRO A 193 -22.23 -15.77 2.79
N GLN A 194 -22.34 -17.00 3.26
CA GLN A 194 -23.40 -17.46 4.15
C GLN A 194 -22.81 -18.07 5.42
N ALA A 195 -23.45 -17.79 6.55
CA ALA A 195 -23.15 -18.40 7.83
C ALA A 195 -24.44 -18.91 8.47
N THR A 196 -24.38 -20.01 9.21
CA THR A 196 -25.55 -20.47 9.97
C THR A 196 -25.79 -19.57 11.18
N GLN A 197 -27.05 -19.43 11.58
CA GLN A 197 -27.39 -18.64 12.77
C GLN A 197 -26.65 -19.17 14.02
N ALA A 198 -26.55 -20.50 14.18
CA ALA A 198 -25.79 -21.11 15.26
C ALA A 198 -24.30 -20.69 15.25
N SER A 199 -23.66 -20.64 14.05
CA SER A 199 -22.26 -20.17 13.97
C SER A 199 -22.13 -18.70 14.34
N LEU A 200 -23.14 -17.85 14.04
CA LEU A 200 -23.12 -16.45 14.43
C LEU A 200 -23.24 -16.25 15.94
N ASP A 201 -23.99 -17.13 16.61
CA ASP A 201 -24.26 -17.05 18.04
C ASP A 201 -23.16 -17.71 18.88
N ASP A 202 -22.56 -18.81 18.39
CA ASP A 202 -21.68 -19.68 19.16
C ASP A 202 -20.17 -19.39 18.97
N LEU A 203 -19.79 -18.73 17.88
CA LEU A 203 -18.36 -18.46 17.61
C LEU A 203 -17.82 -17.35 18.52
N PHE A 204 -16.60 -17.56 19.01
CA PHE A 204 -15.91 -16.66 19.93
C PHE A 204 -15.46 -15.32 19.32
N PHE A 205 -15.58 -15.15 18.00
CA PHE A 205 -15.22 -13.94 17.26
C PHE A 205 -16.41 -13.40 16.47
N ASN A 206 -16.34 -12.12 16.07
CA ASN A 206 -17.39 -11.49 15.28
C ASN A 206 -17.32 -11.95 13.81
N VAL A 207 -18.16 -12.91 13.46
CA VAL A 207 -18.22 -13.51 12.12
C VAL A 207 -18.60 -12.48 11.05
N GLU A 208 -19.51 -11.55 11.36
CA GLU A 208 -19.94 -10.51 10.41
C GLU A 208 -18.77 -9.60 10.02
N SER A 209 -17.98 -9.15 11.00
CA SER A 209 -16.81 -8.32 10.75
C SER A 209 -15.72 -9.06 9.98
N TRP A 210 -15.50 -10.32 10.33
CA TRP A 210 -14.53 -11.17 9.63
C TRP A 210 -14.93 -11.40 8.17
N LEU A 211 -16.18 -11.77 7.91
CA LEU A 211 -16.70 -11.95 6.55
C LEU A 211 -16.63 -10.66 5.73
N ALA A 212 -16.95 -9.51 6.35
CA ALA A 212 -16.83 -8.22 5.68
C ALA A 212 -15.38 -7.92 5.26
N GLY A 213 -14.41 -8.26 6.12
CA GLY A 213 -12.99 -8.15 5.83
C GLY A 213 -12.55 -9.04 4.68
N GLU A 214 -12.98 -10.31 4.67
CA GLU A 214 -12.69 -11.26 3.60
C GLU A 214 -13.28 -10.82 2.25
N VAL A 215 -14.53 -10.37 2.24
CA VAL A 215 -15.15 -9.85 1.03
C VAL A 215 -14.43 -8.62 0.50
N ALA A 216 -13.99 -7.73 1.39
CA ALA A 216 -13.24 -6.55 0.97
C ALA A 216 -11.89 -6.91 0.32
N ARG A 217 -11.19 -7.91 0.85
CA ARG A 217 -9.94 -8.44 0.26
C ARG A 217 -10.18 -9.05 -1.11
N GLU A 218 -11.18 -9.91 -1.24
CA GLU A 218 -11.56 -10.55 -2.50
C GLU A 218 -11.95 -9.50 -3.57
N PHE A 219 -12.70 -8.46 -3.16
CA PHE A 219 -13.06 -7.37 -4.06
C PHE A 219 -11.83 -6.62 -4.56
N ASN A 220 -10.88 -6.31 -3.67
CA ASN A 220 -9.65 -5.62 -4.05
C ASN A 220 -8.82 -6.43 -5.04
N GLU A 221 -8.72 -7.74 -4.87
CA GLU A 221 -8.03 -8.65 -5.79
C GLU A 221 -8.71 -8.67 -7.16
N LYS A 222 -10.02 -8.90 -7.20
CA LYS A 222 -10.79 -8.94 -8.46
C LYS A 222 -10.81 -7.60 -9.19
N GLU A 223 -10.93 -6.49 -8.46
CA GLU A 223 -10.87 -5.15 -9.03
C GLU A 223 -9.49 -4.88 -9.64
N GLY A 224 -8.42 -5.22 -8.92
CA GLY A 224 -7.04 -5.04 -9.40
C GLY A 224 -6.80 -5.75 -10.72
N SER A 225 -7.14 -7.03 -10.79
CA SER A 225 -7.06 -7.82 -12.00
C SER A 225 -7.93 -7.25 -13.13
N ALA A 226 -9.15 -6.76 -12.82
CA ALA A 226 -10.04 -6.16 -13.82
C ALA A 226 -9.50 -4.83 -14.37
N PHE A 227 -8.86 -3.98 -13.56
CA PHE A 227 -8.26 -2.73 -14.03
C PHE A 227 -7.06 -2.96 -14.94
N LEU A 228 -6.40 -4.09 -14.84
CA LEU A 228 -5.28 -4.43 -15.70
C LEU A 228 -5.72 -5.13 -16.98
N SER A 229 -6.50 -6.22 -16.86
CA SER A 229 -6.81 -7.15 -17.95
C SER A 229 -8.29 -7.33 -18.25
N GLY A 230 -9.19 -6.61 -17.55
CA GLY A 230 -10.64 -6.71 -17.76
C GLY A 230 -11.05 -6.40 -19.20
N ASP A 231 -11.94 -7.21 -19.76
CA ASP A 231 -12.39 -7.09 -21.16
C ASP A 231 -13.42 -5.97 -21.41
N GLY A 232 -13.98 -5.37 -20.34
CA GLY A 232 -15.00 -4.34 -20.46
C GLY A 232 -16.43 -4.91 -20.63
N THR A 233 -16.63 -6.22 -20.42
CA THR A 233 -17.96 -6.84 -20.44
C THR A 233 -18.39 -7.13 -19.00
N ASN A 234 -19.36 -6.38 -18.49
CA ASN A 234 -19.83 -6.44 -17.10
C ASN A 234 -18.74 -6.21 -16.02
N LYS A 235 -17.57 -5.78 -16.42
CA LYS A 235 -16.41 -5.44 -15.58
C LYS A 235 -15.64 -4.26 -16.19
N PRO A 236 -14.81 -3.54 -15.42
CA PRO A 236 -14.00 -2.46 -15.94
C PRO A 236 -13.15 -2.90 -17.13
N LYS A 237 -12.92 -2.00 -18.08
CA LYS A 237 -11.98 -2.25 -19.18
C LYS A 237 -10.55 -1.94 -18.71
N GLY A 238 -9.72 -2.96 -18.61
CA GLY A 238 -8.34 -2.87 -18.14
C GLY A 238 -7.39 -2.22 -19.13
N ILE A 239 -6.25 -1.76 -18.66
CA ILE A 239 -5.23 -1.08 -19.48
C ILE A 239 -4.76 -1.96 -20.64
N LEU A 240 -4.50 -3.25 -20.38
CA LEU A 240 -4.02 -4.20 -21.40
C LEU A 240 -5.11 -4.68 -22.36
N ALA A 241 -6.39 -4.42 -22.08
CA ALA A 241 -7.50 -4.78 -22.96
C ALA A 241 -7.78 -3.72 -24.05
N TYR A 242 -7.09 -2.59 -24.00
CA TYR A 242 -7.15 -1.60 -25.07
C TYR A 242 -6.31 -2.07 -26.26
N THR A 243 -6.63 -1.54 -27.45
CA THR A 243 -5.86 -1.85 -28.65
C THR A 243 -4.42 -1.39 -28.49
N LEU A 244 -3.50 -2.31 -28.77
CA LEU A 244 -2.07 -2.04 -28.77
C LEU A 244 -1.56 -1.94 -30.22
N ALA A 245 -0.80 -0.88 -30.55
CA ALA A 245 -0.21 -0.70 -31.87
C ALA A 245 1.25 -0.29 -31.76
N ALA A 246 2.08 -0.73 -32.70
CA ALA A 246 3.50 -0.35 -32.76
C ALA A 246 3.74 1.02 -33.42
N THR A 247 2.67 1.78 -33.64
CA THR A 247 2.71 3.13 -34.25
C THR A 247 2.98 4.20 -33.21
N ALA A 248 3.83 5.17 -33.56
CA ALA A 248 4.15 6.30 -32.70
C ALA A 248 2.93 7.20 -32.41
N ASP A 249 3.00 7.97 -31.31
CA ASP A 249 1.92 8.85 -30.82
C ASP A 249 1.37 9.83 -31.86
N ALA A 250 2.23 10.30 -32.78
CA ALA A 250 1.85 11.30 -33.79
C ALA A 250 0.86 10.78 -34.86
N SER A 251 0.88 9.47 -35.13
CA SER A 251 0.07 8.85 -36.20
C SER A 251 -0.94 7.83 -35.68
N ARG A 252 -0.95 7.57 -34.35
CA ARG A 252 -1.81 6.58 -33.73
C ARG A 252 -3.18 7.17 -33.40
N ALA A 253 -4.23 6.38 -33.62
CA ALA A 253 -5.58 6.74 -33.22
C ALA A 253 -5.68 6.85 -31.70
N PHE A 254 -6.42 7.86 -31.23
CA PHE A 254 -6.71 8.04 -29.81
C PHE A 254 -7.39 6.81 -29.21
N GLY A 255 -7.02 6.47 -27.96
CA GLY A 255 -7.53 5.28 -27.28
C GLY A 255 -6.77 3.99 -27.60
N THR A 256 -5.76 4.07 -28.48
CA THR A 256 -4.82 2.96 -28.73
C THR A 256 -3.54 3.23 -27.95
N ILE A 257 -2.96 2.23 -27.28
CA ILE A 257 -1.71 2.33 -26.52
C ILE A 257 -0.54 1.90 -27.42
N GLU A 258 0.59 2.57 -27.32
CA GLU A 258 1.79 2.18 -28.05
C GLU A 258 2.44 0.96 -27.41
N LYS A 259 2.63 -0.06 -28.21
CA LYS A 259 3.44 -1.23 -27.84
C LYS A 259 4.83 -1.12 -28.45
N ILE A 260 5.81 -1.45 -27.63
CA ILE A 260 7.21 -1.52 -28.02
C ILE A 260 7.58 -2.99 -28.04
N HIS A 261 8.11 -3.47 -29.16
CA HIS A 261 8.60 -4.83 -29.26
C HIS A 261 10.00 -4.94 -28.66
N SER A 262 10.24 -6.00 -27.92
CA SER A 262 11.59 -6.34 -27.45
C SER A 262 12.52 -6.70 -28.61
N GLY A 263 13.81 -6.49 -28.41
CA GLY A 263 14.84 -6.87 -29.38
C GLY A 263 15.05 -8.39 -29.45
N THR A 264 14.72 -9.12 -28.39
CA THR A 264 14.92 -10.56 -28.26
C THR A 264 13.58 -11.30 -28.23
N ALA A 265 13.49 -12.44 -28.93
CA ALA A 265 12.29 -13.25 -28.96
C ALA A 265 12.01 -13.87 -27.57
N GLY A 266 10.81 -13.69 -27.04
CA GLY A 266 10.38 -14.22 -25.75
C GLY A 266 11.09 -13.66 -24.53
N ASP A 267 11.97 -12.65 -24.71
CA ASP A 267 12.76 -12.03 -23.66
C ASP A 267 12.94 -10.52 -23.91
N PHE A 268 13.59 -9.79 -23.01
CA PHE A 268 13.93 -8.37 -23.17
C PHE A 268 15.29 -8.06 -22.54
N ASP A 269 15.91 -7.01 -23.04
CA ASP A 269 17.20 -6.50 -22.60
C ASP A 269 17.09 -5.13 -21.93
N ALA A 270 18.18 -4.64 -21.36
CA ALA A 270 18.25 -3.32 -20.74
C ALA A 270 17.92 -2.19 -21.71
N ASP A 271 18.32 -2.33 -22.98
CA ASP A 271 18.07 -1.33 -24.03
C ASP A 271 16.57 -1.17 -24.32
N ASP A 272 15.78 -2.24 -24.20
CA ASP A 272 14.33 -2.20 -24.36
C ASP A 272 13.68 -1.33 -23.30
N LEU A 273 14.15 -1.42 -22.04
CA LEU A 273 13.67 -0.57 -20.93
C LEU A 273 14.04 0.91 -21.14
N VAL A 274 15.25 1.16 -21.60
CA VAL A 274 15.70 2.51 -21.97
C VAL A 274 14.85 3.06 -23.12
N LYS A 275 14.59 2.26 -24.14
CA LYS A 275 13.74 2.60 -25.28
C LYS A 275 12.33 3.00 -24.84
N MET A 276 11.72 2.27 -23.87
CA MET A 276 10.42 2.63 -23.30
C MET A 276 10.42 4.02 -22.71
N ILE A 277 11.44 4.38 -21.93
CA ILE A 277 11.55 5.69 -21.29
C ILE A 277 11.59 6.82 -22.35
N TYR A 278 12.42 6.64 -23.37
CA TYR A 278 12.60 7.69 -24.38
C TYR A 278 11.48 7.75 -25.43
N THR A 279 10.72 6.68 -25.61
CA THR A 279 9.50 6.69 -26.43
C THR A 279 8.37 7.49 -25.77
N LEU A 280 8.35 7.56 -24.43
CA LEU A 280 7.38 8.37 -23.71
C LEU A 280 7.73 9.85 -23.80
N LYS A 281 6.72 10.72 -24.03
CA LYS A 281 6.91 12.17 -24.06
C LYS A 281 7.46 12.69 -22.74
N ALA A 282 8.36 13.68 -22.82
CA ALA A 282 9.03 14.25 -21.64
C ALA A 282 8.07 14.81 -20.58
N ALA A 283 6.89 15.29 -21.00
CA ALA A 283 5.88 15.83 -20.09
C ALA A 283 5.35 14.78 -19.08
N TYR A 284 5.22 13.53 -19.50
CA TYR A 284 4.72 12.43 -18.64
C TYR A 284 5.82 11.77 -17.80
N ARG A 285 7.11 11.87 -18.21
CA ARG A 285 8.23 11.18 -17.55
C ARG A 285 8.38 11.51 -16.06
N LYS A 286 8.05 12.75 -15.64
CA LYS A 286 8.23 13.18 -14.23
C LYS A 286 7.44 12.36 -13.23
N ALA A 287 6.23 11.93 -13.62
CA ALA A 287 5.33 11.14 -12.75
C ALA A 287 5.24 9.68 -13.18
N SER A 288 6.09 9.25 -14.11
CA SER A 288 6.08 7.90 -14.65
C SER A 288 6.73 6.91 -13.70
N GLN A 289 6.25 5.68 -13.76
CA GLN A 289 6.80 4.53 -13.04
C GLN A 289 6.65 3.26 -13.88
N PHE A 290 7.47 2.27 -13.58
CA PHE A 290 7.36 0.94 -14.15
C PHE A 290 6.33 0.11 -13.41
N MET A 291 5.58 -0.73 -14.14
CA MET A 291 4.70 -1.75 -13.56
C MET A 291 5.06 -3.09 -14.17
N MET A 292 5.36 -4.07 -13.31
CA MET A 292 5.75 -5.42 -13.72
C MET A 292 5.54 -6.40 -12.57
N PRO A 293 5.43 -7.72 -12.84
CA PRO A 293 5.36 -8.73 -11.79
C PRO A 293 6.75 -9.00 -11.20
N THR A 294 6.79 -9.58 -10.00
CA THR A 294 8.03 -9.89 -9.26
C THR A 294 9.02 -10.73 -10.07
N LEU A 295 8.54 -11.69 -10.85
CA LEU A 295 9.41 -12.51 -11.70
C LEU A 295 10.11 -11.69 -12.80
N THR A 296 9.40 -10.73 -13.40
CA THR A 296 9.98 -9.80 -14.38
C THR A 296 10.99 -8.87 -13.70
N LEU A 297 10.67 -8.38 -12.50
CA LEU A 297 11.59 -7.59 -11.69
C LEU A 297 12.86 -8.36 -11.33
N PHE A 298 12.74 -9.66 -10.98
CA PHE A 298 13.89 -10.54 -10.78
C PHE A 298 14.79 -10.61 -12.04
N LYS A 299 14.17 -10.76 -13.22
CA LYS A 299 14.92 -10.74 -14.49
C LYS A 299 15.66 -9.42 -14.68
N VAL A 300 15.01 -8.28 -14.45
CA VAL A 300 15.65 -6.95 -14.53
C VAL A 300 16.84 -6.84 -13.59
N ARG A 301 16.72 -7.35 -12.36
CA ARG A 301 17.81 -7.37 -11.37
C ARG A 301 18.99 -8.25 -11.76
N THR A 302 18.73 -9.29 -12.53
CA THR A 302 19.76 -10.24 -12.97
C THR A 302 20.38 -9.90 -14.32
N LEU A 303 19.97 -8.80 -14.97
CA LEU A 303 20.61 -8.31 -16.19
C LEU A 303 22.08 -7.99 -15.94
N LYS A 304 22.93 -8.50 -16.81
CA LYS A 304 24.39 -8.35 -16.74
C LYS A 304 24.89 -7.63 -17.97
N ASP A 305 26.00 -6.93 -17.79
CA ASP A 305 26.77 -6.38 -18.90
C ASP A 305 27.61 -7.47 -19.61
N LEU A 306 28.31 -7.09 -20.66
CA LEU A 306 29.18 -8.01 -21.42
C LEU A 306 30.35 -8.58 -20.60
N GLU A 307 30.67 -7.96 -19.46
CA GLU A 307 31.71 -8.38 -18.53
C GLU A 307 31.19 -9.27 -17.40
N GLY A 308 29.85 -9.51 -17.37
CA GLY A 308 29.19 -10.35 -16.37
C GLY A 308 28.80 -9.62 -15.07
N ASN A 309 28.96 -8.30 -14.98
CA ASN A 309 28.54 -7.53 -13.83
C ASN A 309 27.05 -7.22 -13.88
N TYR A 310 26.39 -7.21 -12.72
CA TYR A 310 24.98 -6.79 -12.63
C TYR A 310 24.83 -5.30 -12.96
N MET A 311 24.00 -4.99 -13.94
CA MET A 311 23.77 -3.63 -14.40
C MET A 311 23.00 -2.79 -13.36
N TRP A 312 22.07 -3.40 -12.63
CA TRP A 312 21.28 -2.72 -11.62
C TRP A 312 21.70 -3.11 -10.21
N ARG A 313 22.14 -2.12 -9.47
CA ARG A 313 22.43 -2.25 -8.04
C ARG A 313 21.39 -1.45 -7.26
N PRO A 314 20.52 -2.10 -6.47
CA PRO A 314 19.63 -1.38 -5.58
C PRO A 314 20.43 -0.62 -4.55
N GLY A 315 19.93 0.54 -4.10
CA GLY A 315 20.56 1.33 -3.05
C GLY A 315 20.77 0.48 -1.79
N LEU A 316 21.96 0.54 -1.22
CA LEU A 316 22.31 -0.19 0.01
C LEU A 316 21.73 0.47 1.27
N GLU A 317 21.12 1.65 1.14
CA GLU A 317 20.49 2.35 2.26
C GLU A 317 19.10 1.81 2.54
N ALA A 318 18.87 1.39 3.78
CA ALA A 318 17.57 0.92 4.25
C ALA A 318 16.55 2.07 4.17
N GLY A 319 15.39 1.81 3.54
CA GLY A 319 14.27 2.76 3.48
C GLY A 319 14.16 3.57 2.19
N GLN A 320 15.09 3.48 1.26
CA GLN A 320 14.91 4.07 -0.06
C GLN A 320 14.10 3.13 -0.98
N PRO A 321 13.03 3.62 -1.64
CA PRO A 321 12.30 2.81 -2.60
C PRO A 321 13.20 2.39 -3.75
N SER A 322 13.07 1.14 -4.18
CA SER A 322 13.80 0.63 -5.34
C SER A 322 13.42 1.44 -6.59
N THR A 323 14.39 2.08 -7.23
CA THR A 323 14.19 2.79 -8.49
C THR A 323 14.91 2.09 -9.62
N LEU A 324 14.27 2.01 -10.77
CA LEU A 324 14.84 1.50 -12.02
C LEU A 324 15.06 2.68 -12.97
N LEU A 325 16.30 2.93 -13.36
CA LEU A 325 16.68 4.05 -14.22
C LEU A 325 16.17 5.43 -13.71
N GLY A 326 16.04 5.58 -12.39
CA GLY A 326 15.55 6.81 -11.75
C GLY A 326 14.02 6.90 -11.61
N TYR A 327 13.26 5.86 -12.01
CA TYR A 327 11.80 5.81 -11.91
C TYR A 327 11.35 4.78 -10.87
N GLY A 328 10.22 5.04 -10.21
CA GLY A 328 9.63 4.13 -9.26
C GLY A 328 9.14 2.83 -9.92
N ILE A 329 9.00 1.79 -9.11
CA ILE A 329 8.50 0.48 -9.54
C ILE A 329 7.23 0.17 -8.75
N ALA A 330 6.16 -0.18 -9.46
CA ALA A 330 4.94 -0.74 -8.91
C ALA A 330 4.91 -2.25 -9.23
N GLU A 331 5.09 -3.06 -8.21
CA GLU A 331 5.02 -4.52 -8.37
C GLU A 331 3.56 -4.94 -8.47
N ASN A 332 3.20 -5.64 -9.55
CA ASN A 332 1.83 -6.09 -9.80
C ASN A 332 1.83 -7.52 -10.34
N GLU A 333 1.40 -8.45 -9.51
CA GLU A 333 1.37 -9.88 -9.83
C GLU A 333 0.28 -10.25 -10.83
N ASP A 334 -0.70 -9.37 -11.07
CA ASP A 334 -1.72 -9.58 -12.11
C ASP A 334 -1.17 -9.42 -13.54
N MET A 335 0.06 -8.87 -13.68
CA MET A 335 0.72 -8.72 -14.98
C MET A 335 1.12 -10.08 -15.57
N PRO A 336 1.06 -10.21 -16.93
CA PRO A 336 1.54 -11.43 -17.58
C PRO A 336 3.02 -11.70 -17.29
N ALA A 337 3.33 -12.98 -17.05
CA ALA A 337 4.71 -13.43 -16.93
C ALA A 337 5.47 -13.30 -18.27
N ILE A 338 6.79 -13.37 -18.21
CA ILE A 338 7.66 -13.36 -19.40
C ILE A 338 7.33 -14.59 -20.26
N ALA A 339 6.81 -14.34 -21.45
CA ALA A 339 6.49 -15.32 -22.47
C ALA A 339 6.48 -14.66 -23.86
N SER A 340 6.59 -15.45 -24.92
CA SER A 340 6.45 -14.92 -26.28
C SER A 340 5.13 -14.18 -26.47
N ALA A 341 5.16 -13.01 -27.09
CA ALA A 341 4.04 -12.09 -27.29
C ALA A 341 3.38 -11.55 -25.99
N ALA A 342 3.95 -11.79 -24.81
CA ALA A 342 3.40 -11.27 -23.56
C ALA A 342 3.69 -9.79 -23.35
N ASN A 343 2.76 -9.08 -22.72
CA ASN A 343 2.91 -7.69 -22.31
C ASN A 343 3.55 -7.62 -20.92
N ALA A 344 4.88 -7.78 -20.86
CA ALA A 344 5.60 -8.04 -19.62
C ALA A 344 5.82 -6.79 -18.74
N VAL A 345 5.89 -5.61 -19.34
CA VAL A 345 6.18 -4.36 -18.63
C VAL A 345 5.30 -3.23 -19.15
N ILE A 346 4.80 -2.42 -18.24
CA ILE A 346 4.12 -1.16 -18.56
C ILE A 346 4.93 -0.02 -17.96
N PHE A 347 5.14 1.06 -18.71
CA PHE A 347 5.80 2.25 -18.24
C PHE A 347 4.99 3.49 -18.58
N GLY A 348 4.81 4.37 -17.64
CA GLY A 348 4.13 5.64 -17.88
C GLY A 348 3.57 6.31 -16.63
N ASP A 349 2.87 7.42 -16.85
CA ASP A 349 2.12 8.14 -15.83
C ASP A 349 0.69 7.55 -15.72
N PHE A 350 0.51 6.62 -14.82
CA PHE A 350 -0.78 5.92 -14.60
C PHE A 350 -1.88 6.87 -14.13
N LYS A 351 -1.55 7.96 -13.40
CA LYS A 351 -2.56 8.93 -12.95
C LYS A 351 -3.19 9.67 -14.11
N SER A 352 -2.39 10.05 -15.09
CA SER A 352 -2.86 10.71 -16.30
C SER A 352 -3.49 9.73 -17.28
N ALA A 353 -2.99 8.50 -17.34
CA ALA A 353 -3.42 7.47 -18.28
C ALA A 353 -4.79 6.90 -17.93
N TYR A 354 -4.99 6.43 -16.70
CA TYR A 354 -6.13 5.62 -16.33
C TYR A 354 -6.88 6.19 -15.12
N THR A 355 -8.19 6.22 -15.23
CA THR A 355 -9.06 6.68 -14.14
C THR A 355 -9.99 5.57 -13.71
N ILE A 356 -9.95 5.27 -12.42
CA ILE A 356 -10.85 4.37 -11.71
C ILE A 356 -12.06 5.19 -11.26
N VAL A 357 -13.25 4.68 -11.51
CA VAL A 357 -14.51 5.36 -11.19
C VAL A 357 -15.29 4.50 -10.20
N ASP A 358 -15.35 4.95 -8.96
CA ASP A 358 -16.16 4.30 -7.93
C ASP A 358 -17.57 4.91 -7.89
N ARG A 359 -18.59 4.06 -7.91
CA ARG A 359 -19.98 4.48 -7.71
C ARG A 359 -20.47 3.98 -6.38
N PHE A 360 -20.63 4.86 -5.41
CA PHE A 360 -20.94 4.55 -4.02
C PHE A 360 -19.92 3.58 -3.38
N GLY A 361 -20.00 3.42 -2.08
CA GLY A 361 -19.19 2.42 -1.37
C GLY A 361 -19.72 1.01 -1.49
N VAL A 362 -19.13 0.12 -0.72
CA VAL A 362 -19.62 -1.26 -0.54
C VAL A 362 -20.97 -1.23 0.14
N ARG A 363 -21.94 -1.97 -0.39
CA ARG A 363 -23.26 -2.17 0.19
C ARG A 363 -23.38 -3.59 0.69
N VAL A 364 -23.77 -3.76 1.94
CA VAL A 364 -23.99 -5.06 2.57
C VAL A 364 -25.49 -5.19 2.88
N LEU A 365 -26.12 -6.25 2.42
CA LEU A 365 -27.49 -6.63 2.77
C LEU A 365 -27.44 -7.95 3.54
N ARG A 366 -27.85 -7.92 4.80
CA ARG A 366 -28.03 -9.13 5.61
C ARG A 366 -29.38 -9.75 5.27
N ASP A 367 -29.38 -10.99 4.78
CA ASP A 367 -30.57 -11.73 4.38
C ASP A 367 -30.72 -13.03 5.20
N PRO A 368 -31.56 -13.02 6.26
CA PRO A 368 -31.84 -14.20 7.07
C PRO A 368 -33.05 -15.00 6.54
N TYR A 369 -33.68 -14.62 5.42
CA TYR A 369 -34.95 -15.15 5.01
C TYR A 369 -34.90 -16.11 3.82
N THR A 370 -34.00 -15.83 2.86
CA THR A 370 -33.97 -16.53 1.57
C THR A 370 -33.47 -17.96 1.68
N ASN A 371 -32.46 -18.24 2.52
CA ASN A 371 -31.82 -19.55 2.61
C ASN A 371 -31.69 -20.05 4.05
N LYS A 372 -32.82 -20.38 4.68
CA LYS A 372 -32.85 -20.92 6.05
C LYS A 372 -32.17 -22.30 6.12
N PRO A 373 -31.36 -22.63 7.14
CA PRO A 373 -31.03 -21.88 8.36
C PRO A 373 -29.88 -20.88 8.22
N ASN A 374 -29.40 -20.61 7.03
CA ASN A 374 -28.26 -19.74 6.78
C ASN A 374 -28.70 -18.27 6.70
N VAL A 375 -27.83 -17.38 7.16
CA VAL A 375 -27.91 -15.93 6.97
C VAL A 375 -26.93 -15.54 5.88
N GLY A 376 -27.42 -14.95 4.80
CA GLY A 376 -26.60 -14.43 3.70
C GLY A 376 -26.15 -13.00 3.95
N PHE A 377 -24.90 -12.68 3.56
CA PHE A 377 -24.34 -11.34 3.57
C PHE A 377 -24.08 -10.88 2.14
N TYR A 378 -25.17 -10.53 1.47
CA TYR A 378 -25.10 -10.08 0.08
C TYR A 378 -24.41 -8.72 0.00
N THR A 379 -23.18 -8.73 -0.49
CA THR A 379 -22.33 -7.55 -0.60
C THR A 379 -22.13 -7.20 -2.06
N THR A 380 -22.35 -5.94 -2.42
CA THR A 380 -22.16 -5.43 -3.77
C THR A 380 -21.34 -4.16 -3.80
N LYS A 381 -20.59 -3.98 -4.89
CA LYS A 381 -19.87 -2.75 -5.20
C LYS A 381 -19.90 -2.52 -6.70
N ARG A 382 -20.03 -1.25 -7.11
CA ARG A 382 -19.96 -0.87 -8.52
C ARG A 382 -18.71 -0.03 -8.75
N VAL A 383 -17.92 -0.49 -9.71
CA VAL A 383 -16.65 0.12 -10.06
C VAL A 383 -16.48 0.16 -11.57
N GLY A 384 -15.87 1.21 -12.08
CA GLY A 384 -15.58 1.37 -13.49
C GLY A 384 -14.13 1.74 -13.73
N GLY A 385 -13.73 1.64 -14.98
CA GLY A 385 -12.41 2.03 -15.42
C GLY A 385 -12.44 2.59 -16.84
N MET A 386 -11.56 3.56 -17.10
CA MET A 386 -11.41 4.14 -18.43
C MET A 386 -9.98 4.61 -18.66
N LEU A 387 -9.50 4.42 -19.88
CA LEU A 387 -8.26 5.04 -20.37
C LEU A 387 -8.56 6.47 -20.80
N VAL A 388 -7.99 7.44 -20.09
CA VAL A 388 -8.19 8.87 -20.36
C VAL A 388 -7.17 9.36 -21.36
N ASP A 389 -5.91 8.98 -21.20
CA ASP A 389 -4.83 9.38 -22.10
C ASP A 389 -3.97 8.17 -22.48
N SER A 390 -4.10 7.75 -23.74
CA SER A 390 -3.34 6.62 -24.29
C SER A 390 -1.88 6.95 -24.59
N GLN A 391 -1.49 8.23 -24.56
CA GLN A 391 -0.11 8.67 -24.82
C GLN A 391 0.74 8.65 -23.56
N ALA A 392 0.10 8.68 -22.37
CA ALA A 392 0.78 8.71 -21.09
C ALA A 392 1.38 7.36 -20.66
N VAL A 393 1.08 6.28 -21.39
CA VAL A 393 1.50 4.92 -21.05
C VAL A 393 2.03 4.19 -22.29
N LYS A 394 3.05 3.34 -22.10
CA LYS A 394 3.66 2.46 -23.10
C LYS A 394 3.72 1.02 -22.56
N VAL A 395 3.59 0.06 -23.44
CA VAL A 395 3.61 -1.37 -23.10
C VAL A 395 4.78 -2.04 -23.82
N LEU A 396 5.60 -2.78 -23.09
CA LEU A 396 6.62 -3.67 -23.67
C LEU A 396 5.98 -5.01 -23.96
N THR A 397 5.89 -5.32 -25.24
CA THR A 397 5.43 -6.64 -25.73
C THR A 397 6.65 -7.43 -26.20
N LEU A 398 6.81 -8.61 -25.66
CA LEU A 398 7.93 -9.49 -26.05
C LEU A 398 7.73 -9.98 -27.48
N SER A 399 8.83 -9.99 -28.24
CA SER A 399 8.82 -10.50 -29.61
C SER A 399 8.53 -11.99 -29.65
N VAL A 400 8.02 -12.47 -30.80
CA VAL A 400 7.71 -13.90 -31.04
C VAL A 400 8.95 -14.64 -31.45
#